data_747cdaf69e447d3423f4426901fb2376
#
_entry.id   747cdaf69e447d3423f4426901fb2376
#
_cell.length_a   1.000
_cell.length_b   1.000
_cell.length_c   1.000
_cell.angle_alpha   90.00
_cell.angle_beta   90.00
_cell.angle_gamma   90.00
#
_symmetry.space_group_name_H-M   'P 1'
#
loop_
_entity.id
_entity.type
_entity.pdbx_description
1 polymer ?
#
loop_
_entity_poly.entity_id
_entity_poly.type
_entity_poly.pdbx_seq_one_letter_code
_entity_poly.pdbx_strand_id
1 'polypeptide(L)'
;TPLGVIKEGLMQGGDVAGIMAENGYSYSQMLLANIGGSAGEASAIALLVGFVYLLVRKVIKPWITLSVLGTVAVVSLIFSLIDPAQYTGPLFNLLSGGMILGACFMATDYVTSPMSTKGGIVFGVGIGFITLMIRYFGAYPEGMSFAILIMNSTVPLLNRWFHQKKYGRA
;
A
#
# COMPACT_ATOMS: atom_id res chain seq x y z
N THR A 1 16.45 2.67 1.77
CA THR A 1 15.33 1.70 1.96
C THR A 1 15.47 0.57 0.95
N PRO A 2 14.97 -0.64 1.23
CA PRO A 2 15.05 -1.77 0.29
C PRO A 2 14.47 -1.44 -1.09
N LEU A 3 13.40 -0.66 -1.11
CA LEU A 3 12.76 -0.18 -2.34
C LEU A 3 13.68 0.76 -3.15
N GLY A 4 14.41 1.65 -2.48
CA GLY A 4 15.37 2.55 -3.12
C GLY A 4 16.52 1.78 -3.76
N VAL A 5 17.08 0.81 -3.04
CA VAL A 5 18.20 -0.02 -3.52
C VAL A 5 17.79 -0.84 -4.75
N ILE A 6 16.60 -1.47 -4.72
CA ILE A 6 16.12 -2.22 -5.89
C ILE A 6 15.90 -1.28 -7.08
N LYS A 7 15.32 -0.10 -6.85
CA LYS A 7 15.08 0.85 -7.94
C LYS A 7 16.38 1.35 -8.58
N GLU A 8 17.38 1.68 -7.77
CA GLU A 8 18.71 2.07 -8.27
C GLU A 8 19.40 0.92 -9.03
N GLY A 9 19.33 -0.30 -8.50
CA GLY A 9 19.90 -1.47 -9.15
C GLY A 9 19.24 -1.80 -10.48
N LEU A 10 17.90 -1.65 -10.58
CA LEU A 10 17.19 -1.82 -11.85
C LEU A 10 17.54 -0.74 -12.88
N MET A 11 17.77 0.51 -12.46
CA MET A 11 18.25 1.57 -13.35
C MET A 11 19.66 1.31 -13.89
N GLN A 12 20.47 0.52 -13.16
CA GLN A 12 21.80 0.08 -13.59
C GLN A 12 21.79 -1.19 -14.44
N GLY A 13 20.60 -1.72 -14.75
CA GLY A 13 20.44 -2.92 -15.57
C GLY A 13 20.53 -4.23 -14.79
N GLY A 14 20.44 -4.20 -13.48
CA GLY A 14 20.36 -5.39 -12.62
C GLY A 14 19.00 -6.08 -12.66
N ASP A 15 18.96 -7.32 -12.18
CA ASP A 15 17.75 -8.12 -12.01
C ASP A 15 17.28 -8.06 -10.55
N VAL A 16 15.96 -8.04 -10.32
CA VAL A 16 15.35 -7.97 -8.97
C VAL A 16 15.88 -9.09 -8.07
N ALA A 17 15.96 -10.32 -8.57
CA ALA A 17 16.42 -11.47 -7.80
C ALA A 17 17.92 -11.35 -7.42
N GLY A 18 18.76 -10.89 -8.34
CA GLY A 18 20.18 -10.64 -8.08
C GLY A 18 20.39 -9.56 -7.03
N ILE A 19 19.71 -8.42 -7.16
CA ILE A 19 19.82 -7.30 -6.22
C ILE A 19 19.36 -7.70 -4.81
N MET A 20 18.27 -8.48 -4.70
CA MET A 20 17.80 -8.99 -3.42
C MET A 20 18.80 -9.94 -2.76
N ALA A 21 19.45 -10.80 -3.54
CA ALA A 21 20.45 -11.76 -3.05
C ALA A 21 21.75 -11.05 -2.61
N GLU A 22 22.23 -10.09 -3.39
CA GLU A 22 23.45 -9.32 -3.08
C GLU A 22 23.31 -8.49 -1.80
N ASN A 23 22.15 -7.90 -1.57
CA ASN A 23 21.88 -7.09 -0.38
C ASN A 23 21.36 -7.89 0.82
N GLY A 24 21.20 -9.21 0.68
CA GLY A 24 20.75 -10.10 1.75
C GLY A 24 19.32 -9.82 2.20
N TYR A 25 18.46 -9.24 1.36
CA TYR A 25 17.07 -8.96 1.71
C TYR A 25 16.24 -10.25 1.75
N SER A 26 15.92 -10.69 2.97
CA SER A 26 15.00 -11.82 3.21
C SER A 26 13.63 -11.30 3.65
N TYR A 27 12.57 -11.95 3.21
CA TYR A 27 11.20 -11.61 3.63
C TYR A 27 11.00 -11.71 5.15
N SER A 28 11.71 -12.62 5.82
CA SER A 28 11.69 -12.74 7.28
C SER A 28 12.30 -11.52 7.98
N GLN A 29 13.35 -10.96 7.41
CA GLN A 29 13.98 -9.75 7.95
C GLN A 29 13.12 -8.51 7.74
N MET A 30 12.39 -8.42 6.60
CA MET A 30 11.42 -7.35 6.34
C MET A 30 10.23 -7.40 7.31
N LEU A 31 9.78 -8.60 7.71
CA LEU A 31 8.74 -8.78 8.72
C LEU A 31 9.18 -8.36 10.13
N LEU A 32 10.42 -8.70 10.52
CA LEU A 32 10.95 -8.57 11.88
C LEU A 32 11.64 -7.24 12.17
N ALA A 33 11.67 -6.28 11.23
CA ALA A 33 12.34 -5.00 11.41
C ALA A 33 13.88 -5.04 11.46
N ASN A 34 14.49 -6.02 10.88
CA ASN A 34 15.95 -6.17 10.89
C ASN A 34 16.63 -5.54 9.65
N ILE A 35 15.92 -4.65 8.96
CA ILE A 35 16.40 -3.95 7.76
C ILE A 35 16.35 -2.46 8.03
N GLY A 36 17.41 -1.74 7.66
CA GLY A 36 17.46 -0.27 7.75
C GLY A 36 16.41 0.36 6.83
N GLY A 37 15.48 1.10 7.42
CA GLY A 37 14.40 1.78 6.70
C GLY A 37 13.86 2.99 7.46
N SER A 38 12.83 3.63 6.94
CA SER A 38 12.15 4.72 7.63
C SER A 38 11.35 4.21 8.84
N ALA A 39 10.96 5.10 9.76
CA ALA A 39 10.23 4.76 10.98
C ALA A 39 8.93 3.97 10.72
N GLY A 40 8.30 4.15 9.55
CA GLY A 40 7.09 3.42 9.14
C GLY A 40 7.33 2.03 8.53
N GLU A 41 8.59 1.66 8.29
CA GLU A 41 8.99 0.35 7.76
C GLU A 41 9.52 -0.58 8.85
N ALA A 42 9.77 -0.04 10.05
CA ALA A 42 10.56 -0.72 11.07
C ALA A 42 10.00 -2.07 11.51
N SER A 43 8.69 -2.28 11.58
CA SER A 43 8.12 -3.60 11.91
C SER A 43 6.71 -3.77 11.34
N ALA A 44 6.60 -4.60 10.31
CA ALA A 44 5.30 -4.99 9.75
C ALA A 44 4.41 -5.68 10.79
N ILE A 45 5.01 -6.50 11.67
CA ILE A 45 4.29 -7.22 12.72
C ILE A 45 3.69 -6.24 13.74
N ALA A 46 4.45 -5.27 14.22
CA ALA A 46 3.95 -4.30 15.19
C ALA A 46 2.80 -3.47 14.61
N LEU A 47 2.89 -3.06 13.34
CA LEU A 47 1.83 -2.36 12.63
C LEU A 47 0.57 -3.22 12.47
N LEU A 48 0.72 -4.49 12.12
CA LEU A 48 -0.42 -5.42 12.01
C LEU A 48 -1.09 -5.67 13.36
N VAL A 49 -0.35 -5.81 14.45
CA VAL A 49 -0.89 -5.93 15.81
C VAL A 49 -1.68 -4.67 16.18
N GLY A 50 -1.12 -3.48 15.91
CA GLY A 50 -1.84 -2.22 16.12
C GLY A 50 -3.12 -2.11 15.29
N PHE A 51 -3.06 -2.53 14.03
CA PHE A 51 -4.23 -2.57 13.15
C PHE A 51 -5.33 -3.51 13.64
N VAL A 52 -4.96 -4.75 14.05
CA VAL A 52 -5.90 -5.72 14.64
C VAL A 52 -6.55 -5.15 15.90
N TYR A 53 -5.78 -4.49 16.76
CA TYR A 53 -6.33 -3.82 17.95
C TYR A 53 -7.39 -2.78 17.58
N LEU A 54 -7.13 -1.93 16.59
CA LEU A 54 -8.10 -0.92 16.13
C LEU A 54 -9.33 -1.54 15.47
N LEU A 55 -9.19 -2.67 14.77
CA LEU A 55 -10.33 -3.42 14.24
C LEU A 55 -11.22 -4.01 15.34
N VAL A 56 -10.62 -4.64 16.35
CA VAL A 56 -11.35 -5.21 17.50
C VAL A 56 -12.10 -4.11 18.25
N ARG A 57 -11.48 -2.95 18.40
CA ARG A 57 -12.11 -1.76 19.01
C ARG A 57 -13.15 -1.07 18.10
N LYS A 58 -13.35 -1.59 16.87
CA LYS A 58 -14.27 -1.02 15.86
C LYS A 58 -14.00 0.46 15.54
N VAL A 59 -12.77 0.90 15.72
CA VAL A 59 -12.33 2.26 15.38
C VAL A 59 -12.20 2.42 13.87
N ILE A 60 -11.72 1.41 13.17
CA ILE A 60 -11.44 1.46 11.73
C ILE A 60 -12.31 0.42 11.00
N LYS A 61 -12.75 0.77 9.78
CA LYS A 61 -13.45 -0.14 8.88
C LYS A 61 -12.44 -0.87 8.00
N PRO A 62 -12.47 -2.21 7.92
CA PRO A 62 -11.45 -3.00 7.21
C PRO A 62 -11.48 -2.84 5.69
N TRP A 63 -12.58 -2.37 5.11
CA TRP A 63 -12.81 -2.34 3.67
C TRP A 63 -11.78 -1.54 2.89
N ILE A 64 -11.35 -0.38 3.41
CA ILE A 64 -10.35 0.47 2.77
C ILE A 64 -8.99 -0.24 2.75
N THR A 65 -8.54 -0.72 3.90
CA THR A 65 -7.26 -1.43 4.02
C THR A 65 -7.21 -2.68 3.14
N LEU A 66 -8.27 -3.50 3.18
CA LEU A 66 -8.36 -4.71 2.36
C LEU A 66 -8.36 -4.40 0.86
N SER A 67 -9.03 -3.32 0.44
CA SER A 67 -9.03 -2.92 -0.96
C SER A 67 -7.67 -2.38 -1.41
N VAL A 68 -6.96 -1.60 -0.58
CA VAL A 68 -5.59 -1.14 -0.88
C VAL A 68 -4.64 -2.33 -1.03
N LEU A 69 -4.55 -3.18 0.01
CA LEU A 69 -3.63 -4.33 0.02
C LEU A 69 -3.99 -5.34 -1.07
N GLY A 70 -5.28 -5.60 -1.30
CA GLY A 70 -5.76 -6.48 -2.35
C GLY A 70 -5.39 -5.98 -3.75
N THR A 71 -5.57 -4.68 -4.02
CA THR A 71 -5.18 -4.08 -5.30
C THR A 71 -3.68 -4.15 -5.52
N VAL A 72 -2.89 -3.83 -4.49
CA VAL A 72 -1.43 -3.93 -4.56
C VAL A 72 -1.00 -5.38 -4.83
N ALA A 73 -1.58 -6.36 -4.14
CA ALA A 73 -1.28 -7.77 -4.34
C ALA A 73 -1.61 -8.23 -5.77
N VAL A 74 -2.81 -7.92 -6.26
CA VAL A 74 -3.26 -8.34 -7.60
C VAL A 74 -2.45 -7.68 -8.70
N VAL A 75 -2.31 -6.35 -8.65
CA VAL A 75 -1.60 -5.61 -9.70
C VAL A 75 -0.11 -5.97 -9.72
N SER A 76 0.54 -6.07 -8.55
CA SER A 76 1.96 -6.49 -8.51
C SER A 76 2.15 -7.94 -8.96
N LEU A 77 1.19 -8.83 -8.71
CA LEU A 77 1.21 -10.20 -9.24
C LEU A 77 1.16 -10.19 -10.77
N ILE A 78 0.25 -9.40 -11.36
CA ILE A 78 0.13 -9.30 -12.83
C ILE A 78 1.45 -8.82 -13.44
N PHE A 79 2.05 -7.75 -12.92
CA PHE A 79 3.31 -7.23 -13.43
C PHE A 79 4.48 -8.21 -13.23
N SER A 80 4.55 -8.88 -12.09
CA SER A 80 5.57 -9.90 -11.82
C SER A 80 5.44 -11.16 -12.70
N LEU A 81 4.24 -11.48 -13.20
CA LEU A 81 4.02 -12.56 -14.16
C LEU A 81 4.41 -12.16 -15.59
N ILE A 82 4.32 -10.87 -15.94
CA ILE A 82 4.71 -10.35 -17.25
C ILE A 82 6.24 -10.34 -17.38
N ASP A 83 6.92 -9.77 -16.38
CA ASP A 83 8.38 -9.69 -16.35
C ASP A 83 8.92 -9.78 -14.91
N PRO A 84 9.26 -10.98 -14.44
CA PRO A 84 9.75 -11.18 -13.09
C PRO A 84 11.15 -10.62 -12.83
N ALA A 85 11.91 -10.29 -13.89
CA ALA A 85 13.24 -9.69 -13.77
C ALA A 85 13.15 -8.19 -13.43
N GLN A 86 12.12 -7.50 -13.94
CA GLN A 86 11.97 -6.05 -13.81
C GLN A 86 11.01 -5.63 -12.71
N TYR A 87 9.98 -6.43 -12.42
CA TYR A 87 8.96 -6.07 -11.43
C TYR A 87 9.05 -6.91 -10.16
N THR A 88 9.01 -6.22 -9.02
CA THR A 88 9.02 -6.87 -7.70
C THR A 88 7.74 -7.63 -7.43
N GLY A 89 7.86 -8.78 -6.78
CA GLY A 89 6.73 -9.63 -6.43
C GLY A 89 5.75 -9.00 -5.42
N PRO A 90 4.54 -9.59 -5.28
CA PRO A 90 3.49 -9.03 -4.42
C PRO A 90 3.89 -8.96 -2.94
N LEU A 91 4.58 -9.97 -2.42
CA LEU A 91 5.05 -9.98 -1.03
C LEU A 91 6.03 -8.86 -0.75
N PHE A 92 6.96 -8.61 -1.68
CA PHE A 92 7.91 -7.52 -1.55
C PHE A 92 7.18 -6.17 -1.51
N ASN A 93 6.25 -5.93 -2.43
CA ASN A 93 5.49 -4.68 -2.49
C ASN A 93 4.61 -4.42 -1.27
N LEU A 94 4.08 -5.47 -0.66
CA LEU A 94 3.27 -5.36 0.56
C LEU A 94 4.13 -5.09 1.80
N LEU A 95 5.30 -5.72 1.90
CA LEU A 95 6.16 -5.63 3.08
C LEU A 95 7.16 -4.46 3.04
N SER A 96 7.43 -3.93 1.84
CA SER A 96 8.39 -2.85 1.65
C SER A 96 7.76 -1.47 1.68
N GLY A 97 8.50 -0.51 2.17
CA GLY A 97 8.06 0.87 2.28
C GLY A 97 6.97 1.07 3.32
N GLY A 98 6.41 2.24 3.34
CA GLY A 98 5.30 2.60 4.22
C GLY A 98 3.93 2.00 3.82
N MET A 99 3.90 0.88 3.06
CA MET A 99 2.65 0.31 2.54
C MET A 99 1.68 -0.10 3.65
N ILE A 100 2.14 -0.88 4.64
CA ILE A 100 1.30 -1.34 5.74
C ILE A 100 0.86 -0.15 6.61
N LEU A 101 1.79 0.75 6.93
CA LEU A 101 1.47 1.97 7.67
C LEU A 101 0.42 2.80 6.93
N GLY A 102 0.64 3.06 5.65
CA GLY A 102 -0.26 3.85 4.82
C GLY A 102 -1.64 3.23 4.65
N ALA A 103 -1.72 1.92 4.38
CA ALA A 103 -2.97 1.22 4.16
C ALA A 103 -3.79 1.03 5.45
N CYS A 104 -3.12 0.78 6.60
CA CYS A 104 -3.80 0.48 7.86
C CYS A 104 -4.15 1.72 8.67
N PHE A 105 -3.34 2.78 8.62
CA PHE A 105 -3.50 3.94 9.49
C PHE A 105 -3.77 5.24 8.72
N MET A 106 -3.04 5.50 7.63
CA MET A 106 -3.20 6.77 6.90
C MET A 106 -4.42 6.80 5.99
N ALA A 107 -4.69 5.72 5.24
CA ALA A 107 -5.83 5.64 4.32
C ALA A 107 -7.18 5.48 5.05
N THR A 108 -7.16 5.08 6.31
CA THR A 108 -8.35 4.85 7.13
C THR A 108 -8.71 6.02 8.04
N ASP A 109 -8.10 7.18 7.83
CA ASP A 109 -8.37 8.39 8.61
C ASP A 109 -9.84 8.84 8.48
N TYR A 110 -10.48 9.18 9.60
CA TYR A 110 -11.89 9.53 9.67
C TYR A 110 -12.26 10.79 8.88
N VAL A 111 -11.33 11.74 8.79
CA VAL A 111 -11.61 13.05 8.20
C VAL A 111 -11.52 13.00 6.67
N THR A 112 -10.59 12.24 6.15
CA THR A 112 -10.24 12.25 4.73
C THR A 112 -10.77 11.05 3.96
N SER A 113 -11.27 10.00 4.63
CA SER A 113 -11.79 8.81 3.96
C SER A 113 -13.26 8.94 3.57
N PRO A 114 -13.73 8.23 2.52
CA PRO A 114 -15.12 8.21 2.11
C PRO A 114 -16.06 7.64 3.19
N MET A 115 -17.24 8.24 3.34
CA MET A 115 -18.24 7.81 4.32
C MET A 115 -18.87 6.45 3.95
N SER A 116 -19.07 6.19 2.65
CA SER A 116 -19.75 4.98 2.17
C SER A 116 -18.77 3.81 2.00
N THR A 117 -19.22 2.58 2.25
CA THR A 117 -18.39 1.37 2.06
C THR A 117 -17.97 1.20 0.61
N LYS A 118 -18.88 1.43 -0.35
CA LYS A 118 -18.56 1.37 -1.79
C LYS A 118 -17.55 2.42 -2.20
N GLY A 119 -17.72 3.67 -1.72
CA GLY A 119 -16.74 4.73 -1.95
C GLY A 119 -15.37 4.41 -1.34
N GLY A 120 -15.35 3.79 -0.15
CA GLY A 120 -14.14 3.33 0.51
C GLY A 120 -13.38 2.26 -0.27
N ILE A 121 -14.09 1.32 -0.92
CA ILE A 121 -13.46 0.30 -1.78
C ILE A 121 -12.84 0.96 -3.02
N VAL A 122 -13.57 1.83 -3.71
CA VAL A 122 -13.05 2.54 -4.89
C VAL A 122 -11.85 3.41 -4.52
N PHE A 123 -11.93 4.11 -3.38
CA PHE A 123 -10.84 4.89 -2.82
C PHE A 123 -9.59 4.05 -2.56
N GLY A 124 -9.74 2.90 -1.92
CA GLY A 124 -8.63 1.99 -1.64
C GLY A 124 -8.03 1.37 -2.90
N VAL A 125 -8.86 0.98 -3.88
CA VAL A 125 -8.38 0.51 -5.19
C VAL A 125 -7.57 1.60 -5.90
N GLY A 126 -8.04 2.84 -5.88
CA GLY A 126 -7.32 3.97 -6.45
C GLY A 126 -5.96 4.21 -5.79
N ILE A 127 -5.90 4.18 -4.44
CA ILE A 127 -4.63 4.32 -3.71
C ILE A 127 -3.66 3.21 -4.10
N GLY A 128 -4.08 1.94 -4.05
CA GLY A 128 -3.23 0.80 -4.37
C GLY A 128 -2.68 0.87 -5.80
N PHE A 129 -3.53 1.21 -6.77
CA PHE A 129 -3.14 1.34 -8.16
C PHE A 129 -2.13 2.49 -8.39
N ILE A 130 -2.43 3.71 -7.89
CA ILE A 130 -1.54 4.87 -8.04
C ILE A 130 -0.20 4.61 -7.35
N THR A 131 -0.19 3.97 -6.19
CA THR A 131 1.04 3.64 -5.47
C THR A 131 1.96 2.76 -6.34
N LEU A 132 1.43 1.71 -6.96
CA LEU A 132 2.22 0.84 -7.84
C LEU A 132 2.67 1.54 -9.12
N MET A 133 1.82 2.40 -9.69
CA MET A 133 2.22 3.21 -10.84
C MET A 133 3.42 4.12 -10.50
N ILE A 134 3.41 4.75 -9.34
CA ILE A 134 4.54 5.58 -8.89
C ILE A 134 5.78 4.72 -8.61
N ARG A 135 5.60 3.54 -7.99
CA ARG A 135 6.72 2.63 -7.68
C ARG A 135 7.40 2.12 -8.94
N TYR A 136 6.64 1.71 -9.95
CA TYR A 136 7.18 1.09 -11.17
C TYR A 136 7.64 2.13 -12.20
N PHE A 137 6.87 3.17 -12.41
CA PHE A 137 7.10 4.14 -13.48
C PHE A 137 7.56 5.52 -13.00
N GLY A 138 7.33 5.85 -11.72
CA GLY A 138 7.71 7.14 -11.16
C GLY A 138 9.19 7.24 -10.80
N ALA A 139 9.68 8.44 -10.53
CA ALA A 139 11.04 8.68 -10.06
C ALA A 139 11.23 8.31 -8.59
N TYR A 140 10.17 8.37 -7.78
CA TYR A 140 10.24 8.09 -6.34
C TYR A 140 10.12 6.60 -6.05
N PRO A 141 10.89 6.07 -5.08
CA PRO A 141 10.77 4.67 -4.67
C PRO A 141 9.46 4.40 -3.92
N GLU A 142 8.95 5.38 -3.18
CA GLU A 142 7.70 5.29 -2.43
C GLU A 142 6.63 6.20 -3.03
N GLY A 143 5.42 5.67 -3.22
CA GLY A 143 4.29 6.40 -3.78
C GLY A 143 3.07 6.49 -2.87
N MET A 144 3.09 5.83 -1.69
CA MET A 144 1.90 5.66 -0.85
C MET A 144 1.31 6.98 -0.36
N SER A 145 2.15 7.88 0.15
CA SER A 145 1.71 9.20 0.64
C SER A 145 1.14 10.08 -0.47
N PHE A 146 1.77 10.07 -1.65
CA PHE A 146 1.26 10.80 -2.81
C PHE A 146 -0.06 10.22 -3.32
N ALA A 147 -0.18 8.91 -3.37
CA ALA A 147 -1.43 8.23 -3.75
C ALA A 147 -2.59 8.61 -2.82
N ILE A 148 -2.35 8.62 -1.51
CA ILE A 148 -3.36 9.04 -0.53
C ILE A 148 -3.75 10.50 -0.74
N LEU A 149 -2.80 11.42 -0.93
CA LEU A 149 -3.09 12.83 -1.19
C LEU A 149 -3.93 13.03 -2.45
N ILE A 150 -3.58 12.36 -3.55
CA ILE A 150 -4.34 12.43 -4.80
C ILE A 150 -5.75 11.89 -4.59
N MET A 151 -5.90 10.74 -3.95
CA MET A 151 -7.21 10.15 -3.72
C MET A 151 -8.06 10.93 -2.71
N ASN A 152 -7.45 11.58 -1.72
CA ASN A 152 -8.17 12.47 -0.79
C ASN A 152 -8.86 13.62 -1.53
N SER A 153 -8.25 14.15 -2.59
CA SER A 153 -8.88 15.20 -3.42
C SER A 153 -10.14 14.70 -4.16
N THR A 154 -10.25 13.39 -4.40
CA THR A 154 -11.42 12.79 -5.07
C THR A 154 -12.55 12.41 -4.11
N VAL A 155 -12.33 12.44 -2.79
CA VAL A 155 -13.32 12.01 -1.77
C VAL A 155 -14.64 12.79 -1.85
N PRO A 156 -14.68 14.12 -2.05
CA PRO A 156 -15.94 14.83 -2.22
C PRO A 156 -16.77 14.29 -3.40
N LEU A 157 -16.10 13.90 -4.49
CA LEU A 157 -16.73 13.32 -5.67
C LEU A 157 -17.28 11.91 -5.37
N LEU A 158 -16.47 11.08 -4.70
CA LEU A 158 -16.89 9.74 -4.27
C LEU A 158 -18.09 9.79 -3.32
N ASN A 159 -18.11 10.72 -2.38
CA ASN A 159 -19.23 10.89 -1.48
C ASN A 159 -20.49 11.38 -2.20
N ARG A 160 -20.35 12.13 -3.30
CA ARG A 160 -21.47 12.54 -4.15
C ARG A 160 -22.03 11.38 -4.97
N TRP A 161 -21.20 10.49 -5.48
CA TRP A 161 -21.62 9.34 -6.30
C TRP A 161 -22.15 8.19 -5.47
N PHE A 162 -21.54 7.92 -4.32
CA PHE A 162 -21.90 6.83 -3.42
C PHE A 162 -22.60 7.35 -2.17
N HIS A 163 -23.80 7.93 -2.34
CA HIS A 163 -24.59 8.44 -1.22
C HIS A 163 -24.92 7.33 -0.23
N GLN A 164 -24.77 7.61 1.06
CA GLN A 164 -25.37 6.78 2.10
C GLN A 164 -26.89 6.97 2.08
N LYS A 165 -27.62 5.86 2.23
CA LYS A 165 -29.09 5.94 2.41
C LYS A 165 -29.38 6.79 3.66
N LYS A 166 -30.22 7.81 3.50
CA LYS A 166 -30.65 8.63 4.62
C LYS A 166 -31.45 7.77 5.59
N TYR A 167 -31.19 7.87 6.89
CA TYR A 167 -31.99 7.20 7.91
C TYR A 167 -33.47 7.59 7.73
N GLY A 168 -34.36 6.58 7.74
CA GLY A 168 -35.82 6.81 7.66
C GLY A 168 -36.42 6.87 6.25
N ARG A 169 -35.66 6.64 5.17
CA ARG A 169 -36.21 6.38 3.82
C ARG A 169 -35.93 4.93 3.45
N ALA A 170 -36.98 4.11 3.49
CA ALA A 170 -37.00 2.78 2.92
C ALA A 170 -36.86 2.84 1.38
#